data_8ca4f0b95404010beed5c9a399f2ac86
#
_entry.id   8ca4f0b95404010beed5c9a399f2ac86
#
_cell.length_a   1.000
_cell.length_b   1.000
_cell.length_c   1.000
_cell.angle_alpha   90.00
_cell.angle_beta   90.00
_cell.angle_gamma   90.00
#
_symmetry.space_group_name_H-M   'P 1'
#
loop_
_entity.id
_entity.type
_entity.pdbx_description
1 polymer ?
#
loop_
_entity_poly.entity_id
_entity_poly.type
_entity_poly.pdbx_seq_one_letter_code
_entity_poly.pdbx_strand_id
1 'polypeptide(L)'
;MDLEIESLLFKQVEKPKHHLMTRIINVWENRYRINVYIEIEEDGLTKKRIHSSYFCHYNPGKLIIYPDRDKDSGESLKKRA
;
A
#
# COMPACT_ATOMS: atom_id res chain seq x y z
N MET A 1 -16.98 0.31 -1.04
CA MET A 1 -15.88 1.02 -1.69
C MET A 1 -14.51 0.47 -1.34
N ASP A 2 -14.26 0.22 -0.06
CA ASP A 2 -12.94 -0.29 0.32
C ASP A 2 -12.64 -1.63 -0.31
N LEU A 3 -13.63 -2.49 -0.44
CA LEU A 3 -13.42 -3.78 -1.07
C LEU A 3 -13.05 -3.64 -2.53
N GLU A 4 -13.64 -2.68 -3.21
CA GLU A 4 -13.31 -2.45 -4.61
C GLU A 4 -11.89 -1.93 -4.74
N ILE A 5 -11.50 -1.00 -3.87
CA ILE A 5 -10.16 -0.43 -3.92
C ILE A 5 -9.12 -1.52 -3.66
N GLU A 6 -9.38 -2.36 -2.66
CA GLU A 6 -8.45 -3.45 -2.37
C GLU A 6 -8.36 -4.42 -3.53
N SER A 7 -9.49 -4.74 -4.13
CA SER A 7 -9.51 -5.66 -5.25
C SER A 7 -8.73 -5.10 -6.44
N LEU A 8 -8.91 -3.81 -6.72
CA LEU A 8 -8.19 -3.18 -7.81
C LEU A 8 -6.69 -3.12 -7.53
N LEU A 9 -6.34 -2.90 -6.27
CA LEU A 9 -4.94 -2.87 -5.90
C LEU A 9 -4.26 -4.20 -6.19
N PHE A 10 -4.87 -5.29 -5.74
CA PHE A 10 -4.24 -6.58 -5.87
C PHE A 10 -4.36 -7.19 -7.26
N LYS A 11 -4.97 -6.45 -8.18
CA LYS A 11 -4.86 -6.79 -9.60
C LYS A 11 -3.58 -6.25 -10.19
N GLN A 12 -3.01 -5.23 -9.57
CA GLN A 12 -1.81 -4.58 -10.07
C GLN A 12 -0.57 -4.99 -9.32
N VAL A 13 -0.71 -5.30 -8.03
CA VAL A 13 0.42 -5.71 -7.21
C VAL A 13 0.11 -7.04 -6.58
N GLU A 14 1.14 -7.78 -6.26
CA GLU A 14 0.97 -9.09 -5.70
C GLU A 14 0.61 -9.00 -4.22
N LYS A 15 -0.39 -9.79 -3.81
CA LYS A 15 -0.74 -9.85 -2.39
C LYS A 15 0.36 -10.62 -1.66
N PRO A 16 0.92 -10.05 -0.60
CA PRO A 16 2.02 -10.72 0.10
C PRO A 16 1.54 -11.96 0.83
N LYS A 17 2.48 -12.87 1.06
CA LYS A 17 2.20 -14.00 1.93
C LYS A 17 1.94 -13.47 3.33
N HIS A 18 1.16 -14.19 4.08
CA HIS A 18 0.85 -13.78 5.46
C HIS A 18 0.13 -12.43 5.51
N HIS A 19 -0.59 -12.12 4.45
CA HIS A 19 -1.38 -10.89 4.44
C HIS A 19 -2.36 -10.91 5.59
N LEU A 20 -2.31 -9.88 6.42
CA LEU A 20 -3.16 -9.78 7.58
C LEU A 20 -4.37 -8.89 7.31
N MET A 21 -4.11 -7.68 6.83
CA MET A 21 -5.18 -6.74 6.55
C MET A 21 -4.65 -5.65 5.64
N THR A 22 -5.58 -4.95 5.02
CA THR A 22 -5.27 -3.81 4.18
C THR A 22 -6.04 -2.63 4.74
N ARG A 23 -5.33 -1.57 5.06
CA ARG A 23 -5.95 -0.37 5.60
C ARG A 23 -5.99 0.69 4.52
N ILE A 24 -7.18 1.20 4.25
CA ILE A 24 -7.40 2.17 3.19
C ILE A 24 -7.83 3.46 3.84
N ILE A 25 -7.05 4.51 3.63
CA ILE A 25 -7.26 5.80 4.25
C ILE A 25 -7.50 6.83 3.17
N ASN A 26 -8.66 7.48 3.22
CA ASN A 26 -8.93 8.57 2.30
C ASN A 26 -8.13 9.78 2.77
N VAL A 27 -7.25 10.24 1.91
CA VAL A 27 -6.41 11.36 2.24
C VAL A 27 -7.08 12.64 1.81
N TRP A 28 -7.65 12.64 0.61
CA TRP A 28 -8.12 13.88 0.02
C TRP A 28 -8.83 13.57 -1.29
N GLU A 29 -10.07 13.98 -1.40
CA GLU A 29 -10.90 13.73 -2.59
C GLU A 29 -10.86 12.26 -2.97
N ASN A 30 -10.35 11.93 -4.16
CA ASN A 30 -10.25 10.56 -4.61
C ASN A 30 -8.86 9.98 -4.39
N ARG A 31 -8.10 10.57 -3.52
CA ARG A 31 -6.75 10.09 -3.21
C ARG A 31 -6.77 9.27 -1.94
N TYR A 32 -6.09 8.16 -2.00
CA TYR A 32 -6.07 7.21 -0.89
C TYR A 32 -4.67 6.74 -0.60
N ARG A 33 -4.41 6.51 0.67
CA ARG A 33 -3.20 5.81 1.08
C ARG A 33 -3.60 4.42 1.50
N ILE A 34 -2.92 3.43 0.96
CA ILE A 34 -3.22 2.04 1.23
C ILE A 34 -2.02 1.41 1.91
N ASN A 35 -2.22 0.93 3.13
CA ASN A 35 -1.19 0.24 3.87
C ASN A 35 -1.52 -1.23 3.91
N VAL A 36 -0.59 -2.05 3.42
CA VAL A 36 -0.77 -3.50 3.39
C VAL A 36 0.03 -4.09 4.54
N TYR A 37 -0.66 -4.80 5.43
CA TYR A 37 -0.05 -5.34 6.62
C TYR A 37 0.12 -6.83 6.50
N ILE A 38 1.21 -7.32 7.05
CA ILE A 38 1.46 -8.76 7.14
C ILE A 38 1.63 -9.15 8.60
N GLU A 39 1.46 -10.42 8.84
CA GLU A 39 1.67 -10.99 10.16
C GLU A 39 3.00 -11.69 10.16
N ILE A 40 3.85 -11.37 11.13
CA ILE A 40 5.13 -12.02 11.27
C ILE A 40 5.24 -12.60 12.67
N GLU A 41 6.08 -13.60 12.80
CA GLU A 41 6.34 -14.23 14.09
C GLU A 41 7.77 -13.92 14.48
N GLU A 42 7.95 -13.36 15.67
CA GLU A 42 9.25 -12.97 16.14
C GLU A 42 9.37 -13.28 17.62
N ASP A 43 10.36 -14.07 18.00
CA ASP A 43 10.57 -14.43 19.40
C ASP A 43 9.33 -15.08 20.00
N GLY A 44 8.64 -15.90 19.21
CA GLY A 44 7.45 -16.57 19.69
C GLY A 44 6.22 -15.72 19.77
N LEU A 45 6.29 -14.48 19.32
CA LEU A 45 5.18 -13.57 19.35
C LEU A 45 4.75 -13.22 17.94
N THR A 46 3.45 -13.08 17.75
CA THR A 46 2.88 -12.69 16.47
C THR A 46 2.74 -11.18 16.43
N LYS A 47 3.30 -10.57 15.40
CA LYS A 47 3.29 -9.12 15.28
C LYS A 47 2.76 -8.70 13.94
N LYS A 48 2.19 -7.50 13.91
CA LYS A 48 1.70 -6.87 12.71
C LYS A 48 2.73 -5.90 12.19
N ARG A 49 2.99 -5.95 10.88
CA ARG A 49 3.98 -5.08 10.29
C ARG A 49 3.50 -4.59 8.93
N ILE A 50 3.85 -3.37 8.59
CA ILE A 50 3.51 -2.84 7.26
C ILE A 50 4.46 -3.45 6.25
N HIS A 51 3.87 -4.12 5.26
CA HIS A 51 4.64 -4.70 4.18
C HIS A 51 4.87 -3.68 3.08
N SER A 52 3.81 -2.94 2.73
CA SER A 52 3.85 -1.99 1.63
C SER A 52 2.90 -0.85 1.90
N SER A 53 3.19 0.28 1.30
CA SER A 53 2.32 1.44 1.40
C SER A 53 2.24 2.07 0.02
N TYR A 54 1.02 2.39 -0.42
CA TYR A 54 0.79 2.94 -1.74
C TYR A 54 -0.02 4.21 -1.65
N PHE A 55 0.27 5.14 -2.54
CA PHE A 55 -0.55 6.33 -2.70
C PHE A 55 -1.27 6.21 -4.03
N CYS A 56 -2.59 6.30 -4.00
CA CYS A 56 -3.39 5.94 -5.15
C CYS A 56 -4.45 6.98 -5.45
N HIS A 57 -4.88 7.00 -6.69
CA HIS A 57 -6.00 7.80 -7.13
C HIS A 57 -7.09 6.83 -7.57
N TYR A 58 -8.25 6.92 -6.96
CA TYR A 58 -9.34 5.99 -7.22
C TYR A 58 -10.43 6.65 -8.05
N ASN A 59 -10.84 5.96 -9.09
CA ASN A 59 -12.06 6.26 -9.82
C ASN A 59 -12.85 4.96 -9.92
N PRO A 60 -14.18 5.01 -10.01
CA PRO A 60 -14.94 3.75 -10.07
C PRO A 60 -14.37 2.83 -11.15
N GLY A 61 -14.04 1.62 -10.74
CA GLY A 61 -13.51 0.62 -11.64
C GLY A 61 -12.04 0.79 -12.00
N LYS A 62 -11.37 1.80 -11.45
CA LYS A 62 -9.99 2.06 -11.84
C LYS A 62 -9.19 2.60 -10.68
N LEU A 63 -7.99 2.06 -10.50
CA LEU A 63 -7.10 2.54 -9.45
C LEU A 63 -5.73 2.83 -10.07
N ILE A 64 -5.26 4.05 -9.89
CA ILE A 64 -3.95 4.46 -10.39
C ILE A 64 -3.01 4.54 -9.19
N ILE A 65 -1.96 3.73 -9.23
CA ILE A 65 -0.97 3.71 -8.16
C ILE A 65 0.16 4.62 -8.57
N TYR A 66 0.43 5.61 -7.74
CA TYR A 66 1.51 6.54 -8.03
C TYR A 66 2.84 5.87 -7.73
N PRO A 67 3.86 6.16 -8.52
CA PRO A 67 5.17 5.59 -8.25
C PRO A 67 5.65 5.96 -6.87
N ASP A 68 6.30 5.02 -6.22
CA ASP A 68 6.85 5.25 -4.90
C ASP A 68 8.12 6.08 -5.05
N ARG A 69 8.05 7.32 -4.63
CA ARG A 69 9.19 8.19 -4.75
C ARG A 69 10.14 8.08 -3.59
N ASP A 70 9.74 7.37 -2.60
CA ASP A 70 10.60 7.21 -1.46
C ASP A 70 11.76 6.32 -1.76
N LYS A 71 11.62 5.55 -2.77
CA LYS A 71 12.75 4.77 -3.17
C LYS A 71 13.67 5.55 -3.96
N ASP A 72 13.11 6.27 -4.51
CA ASP A 72 13.86 7.03 -5.37
C ASP A 72 14.50 8.11 -4.76
N SER A 73 14.02 7.74 -4.29
CA SER A 73 14.10 8.59 -3.93
C SER A 73 14.65 8.89 -3.54
N GLY A 74 14.92 8.45 -3.48
CA GLY A 74 15.05 8.67 -3.32
C GLY A 74 15.53 8.80 -3.35
N GLU A 75 15.86 8.65 -3.65
CA GLU A 75 16.03 8.81 -3.88
C GLU A 75 16.08 9.39 -3.98
N SER A 76 16.17 9.56 -3.96
CA SER A 76 16.01 10.09 -4.11
C SER A 76 16.21 10.78 -3.91
N LEU A 77 16.53 10.78 -3.82
CA LEU A 77 16.52 11.28 -3.65
C LEU A 77 17.00 11.56 -3.55
N LYS A 78 17.32 11.40 -3.61
CA LYS A 78 17.65 11.53 -3.68
C LYS A 78 17.95 11.95 -3.89
N LYS A 79 18.14 12.05 -3.99
CA LYS A 79 18.33 12.38 -4.28
C LYS A 79 18.50 13.16 -4.29
N ARG A 80 18.55 13.26 -4.08
CA ARG A 80 18.60 13.88 -4.07
C ARG A 80 18.87 14.33 -3.94
N ALA A 81 18.91 14.13 -3.85
CA ALA A 81 19.04 14.34 -3.85
C ALA A 81 19.23 14.55 -3.92
#